data_11dfa747794dfcd08f6581b88e5bd749
#
_entry.id   11dfa747794dfcd08f6581b88e5bd749
#
_cell.length_a   1.000
_cell.length_b   1.000
_cell.length_c   1.000
_cell.angle_alpha   90.00
_cell.angle_beta   90.00
_cell.angle_gamma   90.00
#
_symmetry.space_group_name_H-M   'P 1'
#
loop_
_entity.id
_entity.type
_entity.pdbx_description
1 polymer ?
#
loop_
_entity_poly.entity_id
_entity_poly.type
_entity_poly.pdbx_seq_one_letter_code
_entity_poly.pdbx_strand_id
1 'polypeptide(L)'
;MSALARRVGMSAPAVTERVQRLERAGVITGYRLEVDPAALGLPVTAFVRIRPAPGQLPRIAELASRMDQVSECYRITGEDCFLIKIHSASVADLEVLLDQFLLFGQTVSSIVVATPVAPRPLPIPGGPTR
;
A
#
# COMPACT_ATOMS: atom_id res chain seq x y z
N MET A 1 24.78 1.61 1.42
CA MET A 1 24.82 1.85 2.89
C MET A 1 25.48 3.17 3.29
N SER A 2 26.44 3.68 2.53
CA SER A 2 27.17 4.90 2.91
C SER A 2 26.29 6.13 3.06
N ALA A 3 25.28 6.32 2.18
CA ALA A 3 24.36 7.44 2.31
C ALA A 3 23.48 7.34 3.56
N LEU A 4 23.02 6.13 3.91
CA LEU A 4 22.26 5.87 5.12
C LEU A 4 23.11 6.08 6.38
N ALA A 5 24.38 5.62 6.35
CA ALA A 5 25.30 5.80 7.45
C ALA A 5 25.52 7.28 7.77
N ARG A 6 25.68 8.13 6.75
CA ARG A 6 25.81 9.56 6.95
C ARG A 6 24.56 10.19 7.57
N ARG A 7 23.37 9.75 7.16
CA ARG A 7 22.10 10.28 7.69
C ARG A 7 21.88 9.94 9.16
N VAL A 8 22.39 8.80 9.62
CA VAL A 8 22.20 8.37 11.01
C VAL A 8 23.42 8.61 11.90
N GLY A 9 24.50 9.16 11.37
CA GLY A 9 25.71 9.46 12.15
C GLY A 9 26.51 8.23 12.55
N MET A 10 26.35 7.10 11.84
CA MET A 10 27.07 5.85 12.10
C MET A 10 28.04 5.55 10.98
N SER A 11 29.08 4.71 11.25
CA SER A 11 29.93 4.19 10.18
C SER A 11 29.15 3.23 9.27
N ALA A 12 29.56 3.09 8.00
CA ALA A 12 28.91 2.20 7.05
C ALA A 12 28.91 0.72 7.54
N PRO A 13 30.00 0.16 8.09
CA PRO A 13 29.98 -1.19 8.66
C PRO A 13 29.01 -1.34 9.83
N ALA A 14 28.89 -0.35 10.71
CA ALA A 14 27.97 -0.40 11.83
C ALA A 14 26.50 -0.36 11.36
N VAL A 15 26.18 0.43 10.34
CA VAL A 15 24.84 0.46 9.74
C VAL A 15 24.52 -0.90 9.10
N THR A 16 25.45 -1.48 8.33
CA THR A 16 25.27 -2.79 7.69
C THR A 16 24.98 -3.88 8.72
N GLU A 17 25.74 -3.93 9.80
CA GLU A 17 25.52 -4.90 10.88
C GLU A 17 24.14 -4.73 11.52
N ARG A 18 23.74 -3.49 11.80
CA ARG A 18 22.44 -3.20 12.39
C ARG A 18 21.30 -3.62 11.48
N VAL A 19 21.37 -3.31 10.19
CA VAL A 19 20.36 -3.68 9.20
C VAL A 19 20.25 -5.21 9.12
N GLN A 20 21.37 -5.92 9.03
CA GLN A 20 21.37 -7.38 8.98
C GLN A 20 20.76 -7.99 10.25
N ARG A 21 21.04 -7.42 11.42
CA ARG A 21 20.44 -7.88 12.67
C ARG A 21 18.93 -7.70 12.68
N LEU A 22 18.43 -6.55 12.20
CA LEU A 22 17.00 -6.28 12.11
C LEU A 22 16.31 -7.19 11.10
N GLU A 23 16.98 -7.54 10.00
CA GLU A 23 16.47 -8.52 9.04
C GLU A 23 16.34 -9.90 9.66
N ARG A 24 17.39 -10.37 10.35
CA ARG A 24 17.37 -11.67 11.03
C ARG A 24 16.33 -11.76 12.14
N ALA A 25 16.10 -10.65 12.83
CA ALA A 25 15.09 -10.57 13.88
C ALA A 25 13.65 -10.44 13.35
N GLY A 26 13.47 -10.31 12.04
CA GLY A 26 12.16 -10.14 11.43
C GLY A 26 11.57 -8.73 11.57
N VAL A 27 12.36 -7.75 12.01
CA VAL A 27 11.93 -6.35 12.13
C VAL A 27 11.86 -5.71 10.74
N ILE A 28 12.87 -5.95 9.89
CA ILE A 28 12.83 -5.57 8.48
C ILE A 28 12.34 -6.78 7.70
N THR A 29 11.16 -6.65 7.09
CA THR A 29 10.50 -7.77 6.40
C THR A 29 10.72 -7.76 4.89
N GLY A 30 11.30 -6.70 4.35
CA GLY A 30 11.57 -6.61 2.92
C GLY A 30 11.92 -5.20 2.49
N TYR A 31 12.16 -5.08 1.19
CA TYR A 31 12.48 -3.82 0.52
C TYR A 31 11.61 -3.68 -0.71
N ARG A 32 11.23 -2.45 -1.04
CA ARG A 32 10.47 -2.20 -2.25
C ARG A 32 10.82 -0.83 -2.83
N LEU A 33 10.59 -0.68 -4.14
CA LEU A 33 10.70 0.60 -4.81
C LEU A 33 9.48 1.46 -4.50
N GLU A 34 9.72 2.74 -4.28
CA GLU A 34 8.66 3.74 -4.32
C GLU A 34 8.58 4.28 -5.73
N VAL A 35 7.40 4.17 -6.34
CA VAL A 35 7.15 4.62 -7.70
C VAL A 35 6.00 5.61 -7.67
N ASP A 36 6.16 6.73 -8.38
CA ASP A 36 5.08 7.70 -8.55
C ASP A 36 4.05 7.14 -9.55
N PRO A 37 2.82 6.87 -9.11
CA PRO A 37 1.79 6.33 -10.00
C PRO A 37 1.51 7.23 -11.21
N ALA A 38 1.58 8.55 -11.04
CA ALA A 38 1.37 9.50 -12.15
C ALA A 38 2.41 9.30 -13.25
N ALA A 39 3.66 8.98 -12.89
CA ALA A 39 4.73 8.70 -13.86
C ALA A 39 4.47 7.42 -14.66
N LEU A 40 3.64 6.52 -14.13
CA LEU A 40 3.19 5.30 -14.83
C LEU A 40 1.89 5.49 -15.62
N GLY A 41 1.39 6.72 -15.73
CA GLY A 41 0.13 7.01 -16.38
C GLY A 41 -1.10 6.70 -15.52
N LEU A 42 -0.95 6.64 -14.19
CA LEU A 42 -2.00 6.32 -13.24
C LEU A 42 -2.16 7.45 -12.21
N PRO A 43 -2.57 8.67 -12.63
CA PRO A 43 -2.61 9.82 -11.74
C PRO A 43 -3.77 9.79 -10.73
N VAL A 44 -4.77 8.94 -10.92
CA VAL A 44 -5.92 8.85 -10.00
C VAL A 44 -5.68 7.71 -9.01
N THR A 45 -5.66 8.06 -7.73
CA THR A 45 -5.57 7.10 -6.64
C THR A 45 -6.86 7.16 -5.83
N ALA A 46 -7.43 6.01 -5.53
CA ALA A 46 -8.65 5.91 -4.73
C ALA A 46 -8.52 4.85 -3.65
N PHE A 47 -9.16 5.11 -2.51
CA PHE A 47 -9.44 4.09 -1.50
C PHE A 47 -10.87 3.61 -1.67
N VAL A 48 -11.04 2.30 -1.73
CA VAL A 48 -12.33 1.67 -1.98
C VAL A 48 -12.65 0.76 -0.81
N ARG A 49 -13.79 1.01 -0.17
CA ARG A 49 -14.35 0.09 0.82
C ARG A 49 -15.38 -0.78 0.16
N ILE A 50 -15.37 -2.06 0.47
CA ILE A 50 -16.28 -3.03 -0.13
C ILE A 50 -17.04 -3.76 0.96
N ARG A 51 -18.36 -3.80 0.81
CA ARG A 51 -19.26 -4.63 1.60
C ARG A 51 -19.60 -5.86 0.77
N PRO A 52 -19.04 -7.04 1.10
CA PRO A 52 -19.32 -8.26 0.34
C PRO A 52 -20.78 -8.64 0.40
N ALA A 53 -21.33 -9.10 -0.71
CA ALA A 53 -22.59 -9.83 -0.72
C ALA A 53 -22.38 -11.18 -0.01
N PRO A 54 -23.45 -11.81 0.52
CA PRO A 54 -23.32 -13.08 1.22
C PRO A 54 -22.56 -14.13 0.39
N GLY A 55 -21.53 -14.74 0.98
CA GLY A 55 -20.72 -15.77 0.35
C GLY A 55 -19.70 -15.30 -0.69
N GLN A 56 -19.58 -13.99 -0.94
CA GLN A 56 -18.70 -13.47 -2.01
C GLN A 56 -17.33 -12.97 -1.52
N LEU A 57 -17.08 -13.07 -0.22
CA LEU A 57 -15.84 -12.54 0.37
C LEU A 57 -14.56 -13.10 -0.28
N PRO A 58 -14.43 -14.43 -0.55
CA PRO A 58 -13.25 -14.95 -1.22
C PRO A 58 -13.07 -14.44 -2.66
N ARG A 59 -14.17 -14.13 -3.34
CA ARG A 59 -14.15 -13.62 -4.72
C ARG A 59 -13.56 -12.23 -4.78
N ILE A 60 -13.85 -11.38 -3.80
CA ILE A 60 -13.31 -10.02 -3.72
C ILE A 60 -11.81 -10.09 -3.50
N ALA A 61 -11.34 -10.91 -2.55
CA ALA A 61 -9.92 -11.08 -2.29
C ALA A 61 -9.17 -11.59 -3.54
N GLU A 62 -9.73 -12.56 -4.23
CA GLU A 62 -9.15 -13.11 -5.45
C GLU A 62 -9.07 -12.07 -6.56
N LEU A 63 -10.13 -11.32 -6.80
CA LEU A 63 -10.16 -10.27 -7.81
C LEU A 63 -9.12 -9.20 -7.51
N ALA A 64 -9.05 -8.72 -6.26
CA ALA A 64 -8.06 -7.73 -5.85
C ALA A 64 -6.62 -8.22 -6.08
N SER A 65 -6.34 -9.49 -5.79
CA SER A 65 -5.00 -10.07 -5.95
C SER A 65 -4.55 -10.17 -7.42
N ARG A 66 -5.50 -10.25 -8.35
CA ARG A 66 -5.22 -10.37 -9.79
C ARG A 66 -5.26 -9.03 -10.53
N MET A 67 -5.75 -7.97 -9.90
CA MET A 67 -5.86 -6.65 -10.53
C MET A 67 -4.57 -5.87 -10.32
N ASP A 68 -3.82 -5.62 -11.38
CA ASP A 68 -2.52 -4.93 -11.32
C ASP A 68 -2.63 -3.50 -10.79
N GLN A 69 -3.77 -2.85 -10.96
CA GLN A 69 -4.02 -1.50 -10.48
C GLN A 69 -4.23 -1.42 -8.97
N VAL A 70 -4.40 -2.54 -8.30
CA VAL A 70 -4.52 -2.61 -6.83
C VAL A 70 -3.13 -2.70 -6.22
N SER A 71 -2.74 -1.71 -5.43
CA SER A 71 -1.45 -1.69 -4.73
C SER A 71 -1.53 -2.21 -3.31
N GLU A 72 -2.70 -2.14 -2.68
CA GLU A 72 -2.92 -2.61 -1.31
C GLU A 72 -4.35 -3.13 -1.18
N CYS A 73 -4.51 -4.19 -0.41
CA CYS A 73 -5.81 -4.75 -0.06
C CYS A 73 -5.77 -5.25 1.37
N TYR A 74 -6.69 -4.77 2.21
CA TYR A 74 -6.77 -5.14 3.62
C TYR A 74 -8.17 -5.67 3.95
N ARG A 75 -8.22 -6.66 4.84
CA ARG A 75 -9.44 -7.00 5.57
C ARG A 75 -9.51 -6.11 6.80
N ILE A 76 -10.64 -5.43 6.98
CA ILE A 76 -10.85 -4.53 8.11
C ILE A 76 -12.10 -4.95 8.88
N THR A 77 -12.24 -4.44 10.09
CA THR A 77 -13.45 -4.67 10.90
C THR A 77 -14.62 -3.85 10.37
N GLY A 78 -15.83 -4.36 10.57
CA GLY A 78 -17.06 -3.72 10.16
C GLY A 78 -17.73 -4.39 8.97
N GLU A 79 -18.84 -3.83 8.50
CA GLU A 79 -19.60 -4.37 7.38
C GLU A 79 -18.87 -4.16 6.04
N ASP A 80 -18.24 -3.00 5.87
CA ASP A 80 -17.37 -2.70 4.74
C ASP A 80 -15.99 -3.28 5.04
N CYS A 81 -15.87 -4.59 4.96
CA CYS A 81 -14.73 -5.32 5.52
C CYS A 81 -13.50 -5.44 4.61
N PHE A 82 -13.52 -4.80 3.45
CA PHE A 82 -12.35 -4.64 2.58
C PHE A 82 -12.00 -3.17 2.41
N LEU A 83 -10.71 -2.87 2.47
CA LEU A 83 -10.14 -1.58 2.11
C LEU A 83 -9.08 -1.81 1.04
N ILE A 84 -9.28 -1.22 -0.14
CA ILE A 84 -8.40 -1.42 -1.29
C ILE A 84 -7.87 -0.06 -1.72
N LYS A 85 -6.58 0.01 -2.03
CA LYS A 85 -5.97 1.16 -2.68
C LYS A 85 -5.76 0.84 -4.14
N ILE A 86 -6.37 1.63 -5.02
CA ILE A 86 -6.39 1.39 -6.45
C ILE A 86 -5.92 2.62 -7.21
N HIS A 87 -5.23 2.40 -8.32
CA HIS A 87 -4.69 3.45 -9.18
C HIS A 87 -5.26 3.31 -10.58
N SER A 88 -5.63 4.42 -11.20
CA SER A 88 -6.19 4.42 -12.54
C SER A 88 -5.75 5.63 -13.36
N ALA A 89 -5.88 5.52 -14.67
CA ALA A 89 -5.54 6.60 -15.58
C ALA A 89 -6.52 7.78 -15.51
N SER A 90 -7.78 7.49 -15.19
CA SER A 90 -8.85 8.49 -15.12
C SER A 90 -9.96 8.03 -14.17
N VAL A 91 -10.87 8.92 -13.84
CA VAL A 91 -12.07 8.55 -13.07
C VAL A 91 -12.95 7.58 -13.86
N ALA A 92 -13.06 7.75 -15.18
CA ALA A 92 -13.80 6.81 -16.02
C ALA A 92 -13.19 5.39 -15.97
N ASP A 93 -11.87 5.28 -16.03
CA ASP A 93 -11.19 3.99 -15.90
C ASP A 93 -11.38 3.39 -14.50
N LEU A 94 -11.40 4.23 -13.47
CA LEU A 94 -11.69 3.78 -12.11
C LEU A 94 -13.08 3.11 -12.03
N GLU A 95 -14.09 3.71 -12.66
CA GLU A 95 -15.42 3.13 -12.69
C GLU A 95 -15.44 1.76 -13.34
N VAL A 96 -14.70 1.57 -14.43
CA VAL A 96 -14.59 0.27 -15.10
C VAL A 96 -13.98 -0.78 -14.17
N LEU A 97 -12.96 -0.40 -13.40
CA LEU A 97 -12.34 -1.30 -12.42
C LEU A 97 -13.30 -1.63 -11.27
N LEU A 98 -14.04 -0.63 -10.77
CA LEU A 98 -15.00 -0.82 -9.69
C LEU A 98 -16.17 -1.69 -10.10
N ASP A 99 -16.61 -1.63 -11.34
CA ASP A 99 -17.70 -2.46 -11.86
C ASP A 99 -17.43 -3.95 -11.71
N GLN A 100 -16.17 -4.37 -11.75
CA GLN A 100 -15.78 -5.76 -11.52
C GLN A 100 -16.08 -6.19 -10.08
N PHE A 101 -15.89 -5.30 -9.10
CA PHE A 101 -16.21 -5.57 -7.70
C PHE A 101 -17.71 -5.57 -7.42
N LEU A 102 -18.48 -4.81 -8.18
CA LEU A 102 -19.94 -4.74 -8.01
C LEU A 102 -20.63 -6.09 -8.24
N LEU A 103 -20.00 -7.02 -8.95
CA LEU A 103 -20.50 -8.38 -9.08
C LEU A 103 -20.56 -9.13 -7.75
N PHE A 104 -19.76 -8.71 -6.76
CA PHE A 104 -19.55 -9.43 -5.51
C PHE A 104 -19.92 -8.62 -4.26
N GLY A 105 -20.26 -7.35 -4.40
CA GLY A 105 -20.59 -6.51 -3.26
C GLY A 105 -20.87 -5.06 -3.63
N GLN A 106 -21.07 -4.25 -2.61
CA GLN A 106 -21.25 -2.81 -2.74
C GLN A 106 -19.92 -2.10 -2.51
N THR A 107 -19.66 -1.05 -3.27
CA THR A 107 -18.41 -0.27 -3.17
C THR A 107 -18.69 1.17 -2.77
N VAL A 108 -17.79 1.71 -1.95
CA VAL A 108 -17.71 3.15 -1.65
C VAL A 108 -16.30 3.60 -1.96
N SER A 109 -16.12 4.46 -2.95
CA SER A 109 -14.81 4.95 -3.37
C SER A 109 -14.58 6.38 -2.91
N SER A 110 -13.33 6.67 -2.53
CA SER A 110 -12.86 8.01 -2.17
C SER A 110 -11.58 8.29 -2.92
N ILE A 111 -11.59 9.33 -3.74
CA ILE A 111 -10.41 9.72 -4.53
C ILE A 111 -9.48 10.56 -3.66
N VAL A 112 -8.19 10.25 -3.69
CA VAL A 112 -7.16 11.02 -2.99
C VAL A 112 -7.00 12.37 -3.69
N VAL A 113 -7.20 13.45 -2.95
CA VAL A 113 -7.05 14.82 -3.47
C VAL A 113 -5.76 15.49 -3.01
N ALA A 114 -5.17 15.00 -1.91
CA ALA A 114 -3.90 15.49 -1.39
C ALA A 114 -3.29 14.42 -0.47
N THR A 115 -1.97 14.44 -0.32
CA THR A 115 -1.26 13.49 0.53
C THR A 115 -0.37 14.26 1.51
N PRO A 116 -0.92 14.75 2.64
CA PRO A 116 -0.15 15.52 3.61
C PRO A 116 1.03 14.75 4.21
N VAL A 117 0.91 13.44 4.30
CA VAL A 117 1.99 12.56 4.74
C VAL A 117 2.11 11.42 3.74
N ALA A 118 3.16 11.46 2.92
CA ALA A 118 3.47 10.36 2.02
C ALA A 118 3.82 9.09 2.83
N PRO A 119 3.57 7.89 2.26
CA PRO A 119 3.98 6.66 2.92
C PRO A 119 5.44 6.70 3.33
N ARG A 120 5.72 6.31 4.57
CA ARG A 120 7.06 6.30 5.14
C ARG A 120 7.19 5.15 6.13
N PRO A 121 8.43 4.68 6.39
CA PRO A 121 8.63 3.61 7.35
C PRO A 121 8.22 4.03 8.77
N LEU A 122 7.77 3.06 9.54
CA LEU A 122 7.59 3.26 10.98
C LEU A 122 8.94 3.47 11.66
N PRO A 123 9.01 4.29 12.73
CA PRO A 123 10.26 4.46 13.45
C PRO A 123 10.67 3.16 14.15
N ILE A 124 11.95 2.82 14.01
CA ILE A 124 12.53 1.67 14.69
C ILE A 124 13.01 2.15 16.06
N PRO A 125 12.66 1.47 17.17
CA PRO A 125 13.12 1.85 18.51
C PRO A 125 14.65 1.93 18.57
N GLY A 126 15.17 3.07 19.06
CA GLY A 126 16.61 3.34 19.09
C GLY A 126 17.21 3.72 17.74
N GLY A 127 16.38 3.89 16.71
CA GLY A 127 16.80 4.36 15.39
C GLY A 127 16.90 5.89 15.32
N PRO A 128 17.24 6.44 14.13
CA PRO A 128 17.31 7.88 13.94
C PRO A 128 15.95 8.53 14.10
N THR A 129 15.95 9.76 14.63
CA THR A 129 14.75 10.60 14.65
C THR A 129 14.45 11.13 13.24
N ARG A 130 13.18 11.36 12.97
CA ARG A 130 12.73 11.94 11.70
C ARG A 130 12.94 13.45 11.64
#